data_24451f785d284f46f6288c7dc49ec379
#
_entry.id   24451f785d284f46f6288c7dc49ec379
#
_cell.length_a   1.000
_cell.length_b   1.000
_cell.length_c   1.000
_cell.angle_alpha   90.00
_cell.angle_beta   90.00
_cell.angle_gamma   90.00
#
_symmetry.space_group_name_H-M   'P 1'
#
loop_
_entity.id
_entity.type
_entity.pdbx_description
1 polymer ?
#
loop_
_entity_poly.entity_id
_entity_poly.type
_entity_poly.pdbx_seq_one_letter_code
_entity_poly.pdbx_strand_id
1 'polypeptide(L)'
;FYLNPKAEDWAAWLEPWKAVAARGHEIGNHTLSHTCSRNFSTDTATKGLERSTVEDIEADVLEAERRLQAVIPAQARSFAYPCYQTDVGSGLTRQSYVPMIARHFVAARGVGEYGFANTPLNCDLHLLWSHNGEHCRGTELIGLVRKAAKYGRWIVFAFHSIEGGRLGIAEYEFTELLDYLA
;
A
#
# COMPACT_ATOMS: atom_id res chain seq x y z
N PHE A 1 1.32 -7.16 4.56
CA PHE A 1 2.20 -6.01 4.89
C PHE A 1 2.86 -5.51 3.61
N TYR A 2 3.02 -4.19 3.46
CA TYR A 2 3.69 -3.58 2.31
C TYR A 2 5.03 -3.01 2.76
N LEU A 3 6.12 -3.50 2.17
CA LEU A 3 7.47 -3.16 2.61
C LEU A 3 8.21 -2.33 1.57
N ASN A 4 9.03 -1.44 2.09
CA ASN A 4 9.93 -0.58 1.34
C ASN A 4 11.38 -0.96 1.71
N PRO A 5 12.03 -1.89 0.98
CA PRO A 5 13.32 -2.47 1.35
C PRO A 5 14.50 -1.57 0.93
N LYS A 6 14.48 -0.29 1.34
CA LYS A 6 15.49 0.71 0.96
C LYS A 6 16.76 0.71 1.80
N ALA A 7 16.74 0.06 2.97
CA ALA A 7 17.90 0.03 3.86
C ALA A 7 19.15 -0.49 3.12
N GLU A 8 20.32 -0.04 3.52
CA GLU A 8 21.59 -0.52 2.94
C GLU A 8 21.77 -2.01 3.21
N ASP A 9 21.44 -2.43 4.44
CA ASP A 9 21.42 -3.82 4.90
C ASP A 9 20.05 -4.49 4.70
N TRP A 10 19.37 -4.20 3.59
CA TRP A 10 18.00 -4.63 3.29
C TRP A 10 17.76 -6.13 3.50
N ALA A 11 18.74 -6.98 3.25
CA ALA A 11 18.60 -8.43 3.44
C ALA A 11 18.41 -8.78 4.92
N ALA A 12 19.24 -8.21 5.81
CA ALA A 12 19.10 -8.37 7.26
C ALA A 12 17.82 -7.73 7.78
N TRP A 13 17.45 -6.56 7.24
CA TRP A 13 16.20 -5.88 7.59
C TRP A 13 14.96 -6.69 7.20
N LEU A 14 15.01 -7.44 6.09
CA LEU A 14 13.90 -8.30 5.63
C LEU A 14 13.82 -9.64 6.39
N GLU A 15 14.89 -10.10 7.01
CA GLU A 15 14.95 -11.45 7.62
C GLU A 15 13.81 -11.74 8.62
N PRO A 16 13.43 -10.82 9.55
CA PRO A 16 12.33 -11.07 10.47
C PRO A 16 10.97 -11.27 9.79
N TRP A 17 10.79 -10.71 8.58
CA TRP A 17 9.55 -10.81 7.84
C TRP A 17 9.28 -12.19 7.25
N LYS A 18 10.29 -13.07 7.18
CA LYS A 18 10.11 -14.50 6.86
C LYS A 18 9.14 -15.19 7.82
N ALA A 19 9.28 -14.90 9.11
CA ALA A 19 8.39 -15.49 10.13
C ALA A 19 6.95 -14.97 9.98
N VAL A 20 6.77 -13.72 9.56
CA VAL A 20 5.45 -13.13 9.27
C VAL A 20 4.83 -13.81 8.04
N ALA A 21 5.60 -13.96 6.96
CA ALA A 21 5.15 -14.65 5.75
C ALA A 21 4.81 -16.13 6.03
N ALA A 22 5.63 -16.82 6.84
CA ALA A 22 5.38 -18.21 7.23
C ALA A 22 4.08 -18.43 8.03
N ARG A 23 3.56 -17.37 8.65
CA ARG A 23 2.24 -17.37 9.32
C ARG A 23 1.08 -17.10 8.37
N GLY A 24 1.31 -17.03 7.07
CA GLY A 24 0.28 -16.81 6.05
C GLY A 24 -0.01 -15.34 5.74
N HIS A 25 0.76 -14.41 6.27
CA HIS A 25 0.62 -13.00 5.91
C HIS A 25 1.32 -12.71 4.57
N GLU A 26 0.67 -11.96 3.72
CA GLU A 26 1.29 -11.46 2.50
C GLU A 26 2.28 -10.34 2.80
N ILE A 27 3.45 -10.41 2.13
CA ILE A 27 4.44 -9.34 2.10
C ILE A 27 4.40 -8.73 0.69
N GLY A 28 3.76 -7.59 0.57
CA GLY A 28 3.58 -6.85 -0.67
C GLY A 28 4.67 -5.80 -0.91
N ASN A 29 4.70 -5.28 -2.13
CA ASN A 29 5.68 -4.28 -2.59
C ASN A 29 5.17 -2.86 -2.35
N HIS A 30 6.05 -1.98 -1.85
CA HIS A 30 5.78 -0.56 -1.63
C HIS A 30 6.87 0.34 -2.20
N THR A 31 7.43 -0.03 -3.34
CA THR A 31 8.58 0.59 -4.01
C THR A 31 9.88 0.54 -3.19
N LEU A 32 10.98 0.96 -3.78
CA LEU A 32 12.25 1.10 -3.09
C LEU A 32 12.38 2.48 -2.45
N SER A 33 12.14 3.54 -3.18
CA SER A 33 12.41 4.92 -2.78
C SER A 33 11.23 5.64 -2.11
N HIS A 34 10.01 5.07 -2.19
CA HIS A 34 8.77 5.69 -1.70
C HIS A 34 8.56 7.11 -2.27
N THR A 35 8.76 7.25 -3.59
CA THR A 35 8.62 8.55 -4.25
C THR A 35 7.19 9.06 -4.21
N CYS A 36 7.01 10.26 -3.66
CA CYS A 36 5.75 11.00 -3.65
C CYS A 36 5.87 12.30 -4.45
N SER A 37 4.74 12.93 -4.75
CA SER A 37 4.71 14.29 -5.28
C SER A 37 5.35 15.27 -4.29
N ARG A 38 6.10 16.22 -4.80
CA ARG A 38 6.66 17.33 -4.02
C ARG A 38 5.59 18.22 -3.39
N ASN A 39 4.42 18.26 -4.01
CA ASN A 39 3.28 18.98 -3.47
C ASN A 39 2.64 18.26 -2.27
N PHE A 40 2.86 16.95 -2.15
CA PHE A 40 2.37 16.13 -1.03
C PHE A 40 3.43 15.97 0.07
N SER A 41 4.69 15.77 -0.30
CA SER A 41 5.79 15.51 0.62
C SER A 41 6.94 16.47 0.41
N THR A 42 7.50 17.00 1.49
CA THR A 42 8.71 17.83 1.48
C THR A 42 10.01 17.01 1.44
N ASP A 43 9.91 15.68 1.41
CA ASP A 43 11.07 14.79 1.28
C ASP A 43 11.80 15.06 -0.03
N THR A 44 13.07 15.45 0.07
CA THR A 44 13.93 15.79 -1.06
C THR A 44 14.84 14.66 -1.49
N ALA A 45 14.75 13.48 -0.84
CA ALA A 45 15.58 12.33 -1.18
C ALA A 45 15.25 11.77 -2.58
N THR A 46 14.03 12.03 -3.09
CA THR A 46 13.60 11.68 -4.44
C THR A 46 13.40 12.92 -5.32
N LYS A 47 13.38 12.75 -6.64
CA LYS A 47 13.10 13.85 -7.57
C LYS A 47 11.62 14.27 -7.60
N GLY A 48 10.73 13.50 -6.95
CA GLY A 48 9.29 13.72 -6.94
C GLY A 48 8.60 13.13 -8.18
N LEU A 49 7.34 12.75 -8.03
CA LEU A 49 6.57 12.15 -9.13
C LEU A 49 6.43 13.08 -10.34
N GLU A 50 6.38 14.39 -10.13
CA GLU A 50 6.26 15.40 -11.20
C GLU A 50 7.45 15.38 -12.18
N ARG A 51 8.60 14.88 -11.75
CA ARG A 51 9.83 14.79 -12.53
C ARG A 51 10.22 13.35 -12.86
N SER A 52 9.39 12.39 -12.47
CA SER A 52 9.61 10.98 -12.75
C SER A 52 8.89 10.59 -14.04
N THR A 53 9.40 9.54 -14.69
CA THR A 53 8.73 8.85 -15.79
C THR A 53 8.17 7.52 -15.29
N VAL A 54 7.36 6.83 -16.11
CA VAL A 54 6.87 5.48 -15.79
C VAL A 54 8.04 4.52 -15.64
N GLU A 55 9.06 4.64 -16.51
CA GLU A 55 10.27 3.81 -16.49
C GLU A 55 11.08 4.01 -15.21
N ASP A 56 11.16 5.24 -14.67
CA ASP A 56 11.80 5.51 -13.39
C ASP A 56 11.10 4.75 -12.24
N ILE A 57 9.77 4.77 -12.22
CA ILE A 57 8.99 4.07 -11.19
C ILE A 57 9.06 2.56 -11.41
N GLU A 58 9.03 2.08 -12.66
CA GLU A 58 9.17 0.64 -12.94
C GLU A 58 10.52 0.10 -12.45
N ALA A 59 11.61 0.81 -12.71
CA ALA A 59 12.94 0.43 -12.22
C ALA A 59 12.99 0.38 -10.68
N ASP A 60 12.40 1.35 -10.00
CA ASP A 60 12.31 1.42 -8.55
C ASP A 60 11.49 0.27 -7.95
N VAL A 61 10.35 -0.01 -8.55
CA VAL A 61 9.45 -1.11 -8.17
C VAL A 61 10.11 -2.47 -8.38
N LEU A 62 10.77 -2.69 -9.52
CA LEU A 62 11.42 -3.96 -9.84
C LEU A 62 12.64 -4.22 -8.96
N GLU A 63 13.39 -3.21 -8.57
CA GLU A 63 14.49 -3.38 -7.61
C GLU A 63 13.93 -3.72 -6.21
N ALA A 64 12.85 -3.10 -5.77
CA ALA A 64 12.18 -3.50 -4.53
C ALA A 64 11.72 -4.96 -4.60
N GLU A 65 11.09 -5.37 -5.71
CA GLU A 65 10.64 -6.74 -5.91
C GLU A 65 11.80 -7.74 -5.91
N ARG A 66 12.90 -7.42 -6.57
CA ARG A 66 14.12 -8.24 -6.56
C ARG A 66 14.64 -8.48 -5.14
N ARG A 67 14.66 -7.43 -4.31
CA ARG A 67 15.07 -7.53 -2.89
C ARG A 67 14.11 -8.38 -2.07
N LEU A 68 12.81 -8.14 -2.21
CA LEU A 68 11.77 -8.93 -1.53
C LEU A 68 11.86 -10.40 -1.93
N GLN A 69 11.96 -10.68 -3.23
CA GLN A 69 12.01 -12.05 -3.76
C GLN A 69 13.26 -12.82 -3.31
N ALA A 70 14.38 -12.13 -3.13
CA ALA A 70 15.63 -12.75 -2.67
C ALA A 70 15.55 -13.28 -1.24
N VAL A 71 14.74 -12.67 -0.37
CA VAL A 71 14.62 -13.03 1.06
C VAL A 71 13.31 -13.74 1.36
N ILE A 72 12.22 -13.30 0.76
CA ILE A 72 10.86 -13.80 0.99
C ILE A 72 10.24 -14.18 -0.36
N PRO A 73 10.60 -15.34 -0.94
CA PRO A 73 10.06 -15.76 -2.24
C PRO A 73 8.53 -15.88 -2.21
N ALA A 74 7.88 -15.38 -3.24
CA ALA A 74 6.44 -15.51 -3.44
C ALA A 74 6.12 -15.66 -4.93
N GLN A 75 5.06 -16.41 -5.27
CA GLN A 75 4.62 -16.56 -6.66
C GLN A 75 3.92 -15.29 -7.17
N ALA A 76 3.24 -14.59 -6.28
CA ALA A 76 2.50 -13.38 -6.61
C ALA A 76 2.48 -12.44 -5.39
N ARG A 77 2.44 -11.13 -5.66
CA ARG A 77 2.33 -10.09 -4.65
C ARG A 77 1.32 -9.06 -5.07
N SER A 78 0.78 -8.35 -4.08
CA SER A 78 0.08 -7.09 -4.31
C SER A 78 1.01 -5.89 -4.11
N PHE A 79 0.55 -4.73 -4.54
CA PHE A 79 1.28 -3.47 -4.51
C PHE A 79 0.53 -2.40 -3.71
N ALA A 80 1.25 -1.50 -3.08
CA ALA A 80 0.67 -0.30 -2.47
C ALA A 80 1.29 0.95 -3.07
N TYR A 81 0.45 1.83 -3.60
CA TYR A 81 0.92 3.11 -4.16
C TYR A 81 1.42 4.04 -3.06
N PRO A 82 2.70 4.50 -3.10
CA PRO A 82 3.20 5.50 -2.17
C PRO A 82 2.32 6.76 -2.21
N CYS A 83 2.01 7.30 -1.03
CA CYS A 83 1.19 8.50 -0.90
C CYS A 83 -0.17 8.41 -1.64
N TYR A 84 -0.64 7.19 -1.94
CA TYR A 84 -1.86 6.91 -2.72
C TYR A 84 -1.83 7.50 -4.15
N GLN A 85 -0.67 7.85 -4.68
CA GLN A 85 -0.52 8.55 -5.97
C GLN A 85 -0.20 7.56 -7.08
N THR A 86 -0.80 7.75 -8.25
CA THR A 86 -0.80 6.80 -9.36
C THR A 86 -0.27 7.38 -10.66
N ASP A 87 0.16 8.65 -10.64
CA ASP A 87 0.60 9.37 -11.83
C ASP A 87 2.01 9.94 -11.66
N VAL A 88 2.75 9.96 -12.74
CA VAL A 88 4.04 10.64 -12.90
C VAL A 88 3.93 11.82 -13.86
N GLY A 89 4.96 12.67 -13.91
CA GLY A 89 4.97 13.85 -14.75
C GLY A 89 4.02 14.94 -14.27
N SER A 90 3.85 15.98 -15.07
CA SER A 90 2.98 17.13 -14.76
C SER A 90 2.41 17.75 -16.03
N GLY A 91 1.26 18.43 -15.92
CA GLY A 91 0.61 19.08 -17.04
C GLY A 91 0.40 18.12 -18.23
N LEU A 92 0.92 18.45 -19.39
CA LEU A 92 0.79 17.64 -20.61
C LEU A 92 1.60 16.33 -20.58
N THR A 93 2.56 16.20 -19.67
CA THR A 93 3.37 14.98 -19.52
C THR A 93 2.85 14.05 -18.42
N ARG A 94 1.74 14.41 -17.76
CA ARG A 94 1.16 13.58 -16.73
C ARG A 94 0.68 12.25 -17.32
N GLN A 95 1.11 11.15 -16.70
CA GLN A 95 0.82 9.80 -17.16
C GLN A 95 0.59 8.87 -15.96
N SER A 96 -0.43 8.03 -16.03
CA SER A 96 -0.68 6.99 -15.03
C SER A 96 0.32 5.84 -15.16
N TYR A 97 0.84 5.37 -14.03
CA TYR A 97 1.66 4.17 -13.98
C TYR A 97 0.88 2.91 -13.49
N VAL A 98 -0.44 3.03 -13.30
CA VAL A 98 -1.32 1.88 -12.98
C VAL A 98 -1.18 0.74 -14.00
N PRO A 99 -1.18 0.98 -15.34
CA PRO A 99 -1.01 -0.09 -16.31
C PRO A 99 0.34 -0.81 -16.21
N MET A 100 1.40 -0.12 -15.76
CA MET A 100 2.69 -0.73 -15.50
C MET A 100 2.62 -1.65 -14.27
N ILE A 101 2.03 -1.19 -13.17
CA ILE A 101 1.83 -2.01 -11.97
C ILE A 101 1.00 -3.28 -12.28
N ALA A 102 -0.02 -3.16 -13.12
CA ALA A 102 -0.87 -4.29 -13.52
C ALA A 102 -0.13 -5.40 -14.27
N ARG A 103 1.03 -5.12 -14.87
CA ARG A 103 1.87 -6.15 -15.50
C ARG A 103 2.66 -6.99 -14.51
N HIS A 104 2.91 -6.46 -13.30
CA HIS A 104 3.83 -7.05 -12.33
C HIS A 104 3.15 -7.61 -11.08
N PHE A 105 1.96 -7.11 -10.72
CA PHE A 105 1.29 -7.44 -9.48
C PHE A 105 -0.14 -7.93 -9.70
N VAL A 106 -0.66 -8.75 -8.79
CA VAL A 106 -2.02 -9.30 -8.88
C VAL A 106 -3.10 -8.32 -8.46
N ALA A 107 -2.76 -7.35 -7.64
CA ALA A 107 -3.63 -6.28 -7.20
C ALA A 107 -2.81 -5.09 -6.67
N ALA A 108 -3.41 -3.92 -6.62
CA ALA A 108 -2.76 -2.74 -6.02
C ALA A 108 -3.79 -1.85 -5.30
N ARG A 109 -3.39 -1.34 -4.13
CA ARG A 109 -4.23 -0.44 -3.34
C ARG A 109 -3.70 0.98 -3.34
N GLY A 110 -4.61 1.94 -3.45
CA GLY A 110 -4.32 3.36 -3.40
C GLY A 110 -5.56 4.15 -3.01
N VAL A 111 -5.81 5.25 -3.71
CA VAL A 111 -7.05 6.04 -3.56
C VAL A 111 -8.25 5.34 -4.18
N GLY A 112 -8.03 4.60 -5.26
CA GLY A 112 -9.10 3.93 -5.99
C GLY A 112 -10.16 4.88 -6.55
N GLU A 113 -11.35 4.35 -6.78
CA GLU A 113 -12.53 5.15 -7.05
C GLU A 113 -13.08 5.76 -5.77
N TYR A 114 -13.72 6.93 -5.87
CA TYR A 114 -14.30 7.58 -4.72
C TYR A 114 -15.45 6.74 -4.12
N GLY A 115 -15.41 6.52 -2.82
CA GLY A 115 -16.43 5.75 -2.13
C GLY A 115 -15.99 5.35 -0.71
N PHE A 116 -16.65 4.34 -0.13
CA PHE A 116 -16.29 3.83 1.20
C PHE A 116 -15.74 2.39 1.15
N ALA A 117 -15.92 1.69 0.03
CA ALA A 117 -15.47 0.31 -0.17
C ALA A 117 -15.55 -0.10 -1.65
N ASN A 118 -14.79 -1.10 -2.03
CA ASN A 118 -14.72 -1.60 -3.41
C ASN A 118 -15.91 -2.50 -3.74
N THR A 119 -16.34 -2.52 -5.01
CA THR A 119 -17.35 -3.44 -5.51
C THR A 119 -16.66 -4.69 -6.05
N PRO A 120 -16.79 -5.88 -5.44
CA PRO A 120 -16.00 -7.06 -5.81
C PRO A 120 -16.16 -7.51 -7.26
N LEU A 121 -17.31 -7.22 -7.88
CA LEU A 121 -17.63 -7.69 -9.22
C LEU A 121 -17.06 -6.84 -10.35
N ASN A 122 -16.71 -5.58 -10.09
CA ASN A 122 -16.31 -4.64 -11.14
C ASN A 122 -15.35 -3.53 -10.70
N CYS A 123 -14.67 -3.68 -9.55
CA CYS A 123 -13.57 -2.79 -9.20
C CYS A 123 -12.33 -3.12 -10.04
N ASP A 124 -11.54 -2.12 -10.34
CA ASP A 124 -10.19 -2.32 -10.85
C ASP A 124 -9.29 -2.84 -9.72
N LEU A 125 -8.81 -4.09 -9.86
CA LEU A 125 -7.93 -4.70 -8.86
C LEU A 125 -6.60 -3.96 -8.71
N HIS A 126 -6.18 -3.19 -9.71
CA HIS A 126 -4.93 -2.42 -9.67
C HIS A 126 -5.15 -0.97 -9.24
N LEU A 127 -6.39 -0.62 -8.86
CA LEU A 127 -6.74 0.70 -8.34
C LEU A 127 -7.74 0.59 -7.18
N LEU A 128 -7.50 -0.33 -6.26
CA LEU A 128 -8.37 -0.53 -5.10
C LEU A 128 -8.33 0.68 -4.17
N TRP A 129 -9.52 1.11 -3.77
CA TRP A 129 -9.64 2.09 -2.70
C TRP A 129 -9.32 1.46 -1.35
N SER A 130 -8.54 2.16 -0.54
CA SER A 130 -8.23 1.78 0.84
C SER A 130 -8.58 2.91 1.80
N HIS A 131 -9.23 2.55 2.90
CA HIS A 131 -9.59 3.48 3.96
C HIS A 131 -8.41 3.65 4.92
N ASN A 132 -8.07 4.91 5.21
CA ASN A 132 -7.04 5.21 6.18
C ASN A 132 -7.54 4.94 7.60
N GLY A 133 -6.81 4.11 8.34
CA GLY A 133 -7.12 3.76 9.72
C GLY A 133 -6.41 4.63 10.78
N GLU A 134 -5.67 5.68 10.36
CA GLU A 134 -4.97 6.58 11.27
C GLU A 134 -5.94 7.27 12.22
N HIS A 135 -5.64 7.26 13.53
CA HIS A 135 -6.42 7.91 14.58
C HIS A 135 -7.92 7.54 14.63
N CYS A 136 -8.33 6.51 13.88
CA CYS A 136 -9.71 6.03 13.90
C CYS A 136 -10.00 5.29 15.22
N ARG A 137 -11.26 5.34 15.64
CA ARG A 137 -11.75 4.48 16.72
C ARG A 137 -12.11 3.10 16.17
N GLY A 138 -11.92 2.06 16.96
CA GLY A 138 -12.32 0.68 16.62
C GLY A 138 -13.79 0.60 16.21
N THR A 139 -14.68 1.28 16.97
CA THR A 139 -16.11 1.38 16.66
C THR A 139 -16.41 2.03 15.31
N GLU A 140 -15.63 3.01 14.87
CA GLU A 140 -15.78 3.65 13.54
C GLU A 140 -15.40 2.67 12.43
N LEU A 141 -14.27 1.97 12.58
CA LEU A 141 -13.80 0.96 11.64
C LEU A 141 -14.80 -0.21 11.55
N ILE A 142 -15.31 -0.69 12.69
CA ILE A 142 -16.37 -1.72 12.75
C ILE A 142 -17.64 -1.23 12.05
N GLY A 143 -18.01 0.04 12.21
CA GLY A 143 -19.13 0.66 11.49
C GLY A 143 -18.96 0.58 9.97
N LEU A 144 -17.75 0.82 9.48
CA LEU A 144 -17.41 0.68 8.06
C LEU A 144 -17.49 -0.78 7.59
N VAL A 145 -16.98 -1.73 8.39
CA VAL A 145 -17.08 -3.17 8.10
C VAL A 145 -18.55 -3.60 7.98
N ARG A 146 -19.39 -3.23 8.96
CA ARG A 146 -20.83 -3.54 8.94
C ARG A 146 -21.52 -2.94 7.72
N LYS A 147 -21.17 -1.70 7.37
CA LYS A 147 -21.69 -1.05 6.16
C LYS A 147 -21.24 -1.79 4.90
N ALA A 148 -19.95 -2.15 4.80
CA ALA A 148 -19.44 -2.91 3.67
C ALA A 148 -20.15 -4.26 3.53
N ALA A 149 -20.28 -5.02 4.61
CA ALA A 149 -21.00 -6.30 4.63
C ALA A 149 -22.45 -6.15 4.19
N LYS A 150 -23.16 -5.13 4.71
CA LYS A 150 -24.57 -4.86 4.34
C LYS A 150 -24.75 -4.64 2.84
N TYR A 151 -23.79 -4.03 2.17
CA TYR A 151 -23.86 -3.70 0.74
C TYR A 151 -23.06 -4.66 -0.15
N GLY A 152 -22.56 -5.77 0.39
CA GLY A 152 -21.76 -6.75 -0.35
C GLY A 152 -20.48 -6.11 -0.93
N ARG A 153 -19.84 -5.23 -0.15
CA ARG A 153 -18.62 -4.51 -0.56
C ARG A 153 -17.38 -5.12 0.08
N TRP A 154 -16.26 -4.95 -0.59
CA TRP A 154 -14.93 -5.29 -0.08
C TRP A 154 -14.24 -4.03 0.43
N ILE A 155 -13.94 -3.98 1.74
CA ILE A 155 -13.21 -2.89 2.35
C ILE A 155 -11.75 -3.28 2.57
N VAL A 156 -10.85 -2.35 2.27
CA VAL A 156 -9.42 -2.45 2.55
C VAL A 156 -9.06 -1.33 3.53
N PHE A 157 -8.45 -1.66 4.65
CA PHE A 157 -7.89 -0.69 5.57
C PHE A 157 -6.38 -0.56 5.38
N ALA A 158 -5.87 0.65 5.50
CA ALA A 158 -4.44 0.95 5.52
C ALA A 158 -4.03 1.49 6.88
N PHE A 159 -3.09 0.82 7.54
CA PHE A 159 -2.48 1.24 8.79
C PHE A 159 -0.99 1.46 8.58
N HIS A 160 -0.41 2.51 9.19
CA HIS A 160 1.01 2.81 9.10
C HIS A 160 1.78 2.34 10.35
N SER A 161 1.17 2.46 11.52
CA SER A 161 1.73 1.96 12.78
C SER A 161 0.63 1.65 13.79
N ILE A 162 0.92 0.75 14.70
CA ILE A 162 0.11 0.49 15.91
C ILE A 162 0.90 1.07 17.06
N GLU A 163 0.23 1.83 17.94
CA GLU A 163 0.86 2.65 18.97
C GLU A 163 1.93 3.61 18.46
N GLY A 164 1.76 4.87 18.73
CA GLY A 164 2.73 5.92 18.45
C GLY A 164 2.86 6.33 16.97
N GLY A 165 3.61 7.43 16.80
CA GLY A 165 3.81 8.03 15.49
C GLY A 165 2.64 8.88 14.99
N ARG A 166 2.94 9.76 14.02
CA ARG A 166 1.98 10.72 13.46
C ARG A 166 0.82 10.05 12.70
N LEU A 167 1.00 8.83 12.24
CA LEU A 167 0.05 8.08 11.41
C LEU A 167 -0.39 6.78 12.10
N GLY A 168 -0.35 6.75 13.44
CA GLY A 168 -0.68 5.57 14.22
C GLY A 168 -2.16 5.41 14.52
N ILE A 169 -2.54 4.19 14.86
CA ILE A 169 -3.78 3.85 15.55
C ILE A 169 -3.43 3.34 16.95
N ALA A 170 -4.23 3.66 17.94
CA ALA A 170 -4.03 3.11 19.28
C ALA A 170 -4.24 1.58 19.28
N GLU A 171 -3.40 0.84 20.00
CA GLU A 171 -3.44 -0.62 20.01
C GLU A 171 -4.82 -1.16 20.42
N TYR A 172 -5.45 -0.56 21.42
CA TYR A 172 -6.77 -1.01 21.87
C TYR A 172 -7.87 -0.80 20.80
N GLU A 173 -7.81 0.27 19.99
CA GLU A 173 -8.76 0.51 18.89
C GLU A 173 -8.53 -0.49 17.74
N PHE A 174 -7.27 -0.80 17.46
CA PHE A 174 -6.93 -1.82 16.47
C PHE A 174 -7.35 -3.21 16.92
N THR A 175 -7.13 -3.55 18.20
CA THR A 175 -7.53 -4.82 18.79
C THR A 175 -9.05 -4.97 18.79
N GLU A 176 -9.81 -3.90 19.12
CA GLU A 176 -11.28 -3.91 19.05
C GLU A 176 -11.78 -4.26 17.64
N LEU A 177 -11.15 -3.71 16.60
CA LEU A 177 -11.45 -4.10 15.22
C LEU A 177 -11.14 -5.58 14.94
N LEU A 178 -9.96 -6.06 15.36
CA LEU A 178 -9.56 -7.45 15.12
C LEU A 178 -10.47 -8.45 15.85
N ASP A 179 -10.82 -8.18 17.09
CA ASP A 179 -11.75 -9.01 17.87
C ASP A 179 -13.14 -9.09 17.23
N TYR A 180 -13.57 -8.00 16.59
CA TYR A 180 -14.82 -7.99 15.85
C TYR A 180 -14.74 -8.81 14.54
N LEU A 181 -13.56 -8.89 13.91
CA LEU A 181 -13.36 -9.61 12.65
C LEU A 181 -13.11 -11.11 12.85
N ALA A 182 -12.68 -11.55 14.04
CA ALA A 182 -12.42 -12.94 14.39
C ALA A 182 -13.73 -13.73 14.61
#